data_e211288b4b6d36078436ded0c69a394c
#
_entry.id   e211288b4b6d36078436ded0c69a394c
#
_cell.length_a   1.000
_cell.length_b   1.000
_cell.length_c   1.000
_cell.angle_alpha   90.00
_cell.angle_beta   90.00
_cell.angle_gamma   90.00
#
_symmetry.space_group_name_H-M   'P 1'
#
loop_
_entity.id
_entity.type
_entity.pdbx_description
1 polymer ?
#
loop_
_entity_poly.entity_id
_entity_poly.type
_entity_poly.pdbx_seq_one_letter_code
_entity_poly.pdbx_strand_id
1 'polypeptide(L)'
;MADNYLEKHYADYQSRKSAMQAGAQRKSRTAMWQVAELVVPSVDDARMCEFYAELFCGTIVATDMVEFDNCMRVRFQSAIDAPIQFAIRMASRYQSEQLYRRFADRGIVVDDAVVVDPSGNRVQITDNR
;
A
#
# COMPACT_ATOMS: atom_id res chain seq x y z
N MET A 1 17.86 -36.06 -35.16
CA MET A 1 18.40 -36.25 -33.82
C MET A 1 18.84 -34.94 -33.17
N ALA A 2 19.52 -34.10 -33.89
CA ALA A 2 19.88 -32.76 -33.42
C ALA A 2 18.63 -31.94 -33.07
N ASP A 3 17.56 -32.09 -33.82
CA ASP A 3 16.32 -31.35 -33.63
C ASP A 3 15.64 -31.74 -32.33
N ASN A 4 15.65 -33.02 -31.96
CA ASN A 4 15.07 -33.46 -30.70
C ASN A 4 15.83 -32.92 -29.49
N TYR A 5 17.14 -32.80 -29.60
CA TYR A 5 17.97 -32.25 -28.55
C TYR A 5 17.67 -30.77 -28.34
N LEU A 6 17.57 -30.00 -29.42
CA LEU A 6 17.25 -28.59 -29.36
C LEU A 6 15.83 -28.32 -28.82
N GLU A 7 14.87 -29.11 -29.25
CA GLU A 7 13.50 -29.01 -28.76
C GLU A 7 13.43 -29.28 -27.26
N LYS A 8 14.16 -30.29 -26.79
CA LYS A 8 14.20 -30.63 -25.37
C LYS A 8 14.84 -29.51 -24.56
N HIS A 9 15.93 -28.92 -25.02
CA HIS A 9 16.57 -27.79 -24.39
C HIS A 9 15.67 -26.57 -24.35
N TYR A 10 15.01 -26.30 -25.45
CA TYR A 10 14.08 -25.19 -25.55
C TYR A 10 12.91 -25.36 -24.57
N ALA A 11 12.36 -26.55 -24.48
CA ALA A 11 11.27 -26.86 -23.56
C ALA A 11 11.71 -26.68 -22.10
N ASP A 12 12.92 -27.15 -21.74
CA ASP A 12 13.47 -26.96 -20.41
C ASP A 12 13.67 -25.48 -20.08
N TYR A 13 14.19 -24.70 -21.05
CA TYR A 13 14.37 -23.27 -20.87
C TYR A 13 13.04 -22.55 -20.64
N GLN A 14 12.02 -22.86 -21.43
CA GLN A 14 10.70 -22.27 -21.29
C GLN A 14 10.07 -22.62 -19.96
N SER A 15 10.23 -23.86 -19.52
CA SER A 15 9.72 -24.31 -18.23
C SER A 15 10.37 -23.56 -17.06
N ARG A 16 11.68 -23.39 -17.10
CA ARG A 16 12.42 -22.63 -16.08
C ARG A 16 12.04 -21.17 -16.09
N LYS A 17 11.91 -20.58 -17.27
CA LYS A 17 11.52 -19.18 -17.43
C LYS A 17 10.11 -18.95 -16.86
N SER A 18 9.17 -19.84 -17.15
CA SER A 18 7.82 -19.75 -16.64
C SER A 18 7.78 -19.87 -15.12
N ALA A 19 8.55 -20.79 -14.55
CA ALA A 19 8.65 -20.97 -13.11
C ALA A 19 9.26 -19.73 -12.44
N MET A 20 10.29 -19.14 -13.01
CA MET A 20 10.91 -17.93 -12.49
C MET A 20 9.96 -16.74 -12.57
N GLN A 21 9.26 -16.57 -13.69
CA GLN A 21 8.27 -15.50 -13.83
C GLN A 21 7.11 -15.66 -12.85
N ALA A 22 6.63 -16.88 -12.65
CA ALA A 22 5.58 -17.15 -11.68
C ALA A 22 6.05 -16.83 -10.26
N GLY A 23 7.29 -17.18 -9.90
CA GLY A 23 7.88 -16.85 -8.61
C GLY A 23 8.05 -15.35 -8.42
N ALA A 24 8.55 -14.65 -9.42
CA ALA A 24 8.70 -13.20 -9.38
C ALA A 24 7.34 -12.51 -9.28
N GLN A 25 6.35 -12.99 -10.01
CA GLN A 25 5.00 -12.45 -9.94
C GLN A 25 4.36 -12.65 -8.57
N ARG A 26 4.64 -13.76 -7.89
CA ARG A 26 4.13 -13.97 -6.52
C ARG A 26 4.67 -12.94 -5.53
N LYS A 27 5.90 -12.45 -5.72
CA LYS A 27 6.52 -11.47 -4.83
C LYS A 27 6.10 -10.05 -5.14
N SER A 28 5.98 -9.68 -6.40
CA SER A 28 5.74 -8.32 -6.82
C SER A 28 4.43 -8.13 -7.55
N ARG A 29 3.73 -9.24 -7.85
CA ARG A 29 2.55 -9.14 -8.67
C ARG A 29 1.39 -8.56 -7.90
N THR A 30 0.74 -7.67 -8.55
CA THR A 30 -0.63 -7.38 -8.26
C THR A 30 -1.49 -8.57 -8.67
N ALA A 31 -2.48 -8.89 -7.88
CA ALA A 31 -3.52 -9.85 -8.29
C ALA A 31 -4.21 -9.35 -9.57
N MET A 32 -5.10 -10.16 -10.14
CA MET A 32 -5.93 -9.76 -11.27
C MET A 32 -6.82 -8.55 -10.94
N TRP A 33 -6.96 -8.25 -9.68
CA TRP A 33 -7.70 -7.09 -9.16
C TRP A 33 -6.88 -6.45 -8.04
N GLN A 34 -7.17 -5.19 -7.78
CA GLN A 34 -6.60 -4.48 -6.65
C GLN A 34 -7.66 -3.53 -6.07
N VAL A 35 -7.48 -3.14 -4.83
CA VAL A 35 -8.35 -2.13 -4.23
C VAL A 35 -8.07 -0.79 -4.91
N ALA A 36 -9.09 -0.24 -5.56
CA ALA A 36 -8.95 1.03 -6.25
C ALA A 36 -9.21 2.21 -5.32
N GLU A 37 -10.12 2.05 -4.37
CA GLU A 37 -10.52 3.13 -3.49
C GLU A 37 -10.89 2.59 -2.12
N LEU A 38 -10.48 3.30 -1.07
CA LEU A 38 -10.90 3.07 0.31
C LEU A 38 -11.66 4.30 0.77
N VAL A 39 -12.87 4.10 1.27
CA VAL A 39 -13.69 5.19 1.83
C VAL A 39 -13.48 5.25 3.33
N VAL A 40 -13.02 6.38 3.83
CA VAL A 40 -12.62 6.56 5.21
C VAL A 40 -13.49 7.64 5.87
N PRO A 41 -14.07 7.37 7.05
CA PRO A 41 -14.81 8.37 7.80
C PRO A 41 -13.96 9.60 8.12
N SER A 42 -14.53 10.78 7.95
CA SER A 42 -13.82 12.04 8.13
C SER A 42 -14.68 13.07 8.82
N VAL A 43 -14.12 13.75 9.80
CA VAL A 43 -14.75 14.92 10.45
C VAL A 43 -14.19 16.23 9.91
N ASP A 44 -13.04 16.18 9.23
CA ASP A 44 -12.40 17.36 8.63
C ASP A 44 -11.54 16.90 7.43
N ASP A 45 -12.09 17.04 6.24
CA ASP A 45 -11.46 16.56 5.03
C ASP A 45 -10.09 17.21 4.76
N ALA A 46 -9.96 18.51 5.07
CA ALA A 46 -8.70 19.22 4.86
C ALA A 46 -7.59 18.64 5.74
N ARG A 47 -7.87 18.36 6.99
CA ARG A 47 -6.91 17.75 7.91
C ARG A 47 -6.60 16.31 7.52
N MET A 48 -7.60 15.57 7.07
CA MET A 48 -7.42 14.21 6.59
C MET A 48 -6.54 14.16 5.34
N CYS A 49 -6.78 15.04 4.36
CA CYS A 49 -5.93 15.15 3.18
C CYS A 49 -4.50 15.48 3.57
N GLU A 50 -4.29 16.43 4.45
CA GLU A 50 -2.97 16.81 4.93
C GLU A 50 -2.26 15.65 5.62
N PHE A 51 -2.95 14.95 6.51
CA PHE A 51 -2.40 13.80 7.23
C PHE A 51 -1.91 12.72 6.27
N TYR A 52 -2.77 12.27 5.37
CA TYR A 52 -2.43 11.18 4.46
C TYR A 52 -1.44 11.59 3.37
N ALA A 53 -1.53 12.81 2.86
CA ALA A 53 -0.58 13.27 1.85
C ALA A 53 0.82 13.47 2.41
N GLU A 54 0.94 14.10 3.58
CA GLU A 54 2.25 14.43 4.12
C GLU A 54 2.92 13.26 4.83
N LEU A 55 2.16 12.45 5.57
CA LEU A 55 2.74 11.35 6.34
C LEU A 55 2.92 10.09 5.51
N PHE A 56 1.97 9.78 4.64
CA PHE A 56 2.00 8.57 3.81
C PHE A 56 2.41 8.82 2.36
N CYS A 57 2.91 10.02 2.06
CA CYS A 57 3.41 10.38 0.73
C CYS A 57 2.37 10.25 -0.37
N GLY A 58 1.15 10.68 -0.09
CA GLY A 58 0.08 10.74 -1.08
C GLY A 58 0.03 12.09 -1.77
N THR A 59 -0.77 12.16 -2.81
CA THR A 59 -1.05 13.39 -3.57
C THR A 59 -2.52 13.75 -3.41
N ILE A 60 -2.80 14.98 -2.98
CA ILE A 60 -4.17 15.48 -2.88
C ILE A 60 -4.70 15.69 -4.30
N VAL A 61 -5.72 14.93 -4.68
CA VAL A 61 -6.32 14.99 -6.03
C VAL A 61 -7.70 15.65 -6.02
N ALA A 62 -8.30 15.80 -4.85
CA ALA A 62 -9.56 16.51 -4.66
C ALA A 62 -9.64 16.97 -3.21
N THR A 63 -10.65 17.79 -2.86
CA THR A 63 -10.82 18.28 -1.49
C THR A 63 -11.08 17.17 -0.48
N ASP A 64 -11.50 16.01 -0.96
CA ASP A 64 -11.87 14.84 -0.14
C ASP A 64 -11.12 13.56 -0.57
N MET A 65 -10.01 13.68 -1.29
CA MET A 65 -9.35 12.49 -1.84
C MET A 65 -7.84 12.65 -1.94
N VAL A 66 -7.13 11.59 -1.57
CA VAL A 66 -5.67 11.47 -1.70
C VAL A 66 -5.36 10.21 -2.51
N GLU A 67 -4.45 10.32 -3.47
CA GLU A 67 -4.00 9.22 -4.30
C GLU A 67 -2.57 8.85 -3.95
N PHE A 68 -2.27 7.56 -3.93
CA PHE A 68 -0.95 7.01 -3.62
C PHE A 68 -0.28 6.45 -4.88
N ASP A 69 1.00 6.15 -4.79
CA ASP A 69 1.83 5.70 -5.93
C ASP A 69 1.31 4.43 -6.60
N ASN A 70 0.65 3.56 -5.83
CA ASN A 70 0.05 2.34 -6.38
C ASN A 70 -1.31 2.58 -7.04
N CYS A 71 -1.66 3.84 -7.29
CA CYS A 71 -2.94 4.27 -7.86
C CYS A 71 -4.15 3.99 -6.97
N MET A 72 -3.96 3.56 -5.74
CA MET A 72 -5.05 3.45 -4.78
C MET A 72 -5.42 4.84 -4.28
N ARG A 73 -6.71 5.10 -4.12
CA ARG A 73 -7.23 6.36 -3.61
C ARG A 73 -7.89 6.16 -2.25
N VAL A 74 -7.72 7.14 -1.39
CA VAL A 74 -8.47 7.23 -0.15
C VAL A 74 -9.40 8.42 -0.26
N ARG A 75 -10.70 8.15 -0.17
CA ARG A 75 -11.72 9.19 -0.22
C ARG A 75 -12.33 9.35 1.17
N PHE A 76 -12.49 10.59 1.59
CA PHE A 76 -13.03 10.93 2.90
C PHE A 76 -14.53 11.20 2.80
N GLN A 77 -15.29 10.63 3.73
CA GLN A 77 -16.75 10.72 3.70
C GLN A 77 -17.28 11.03 5.09
N SER A 78 -17.98 12.15 5.23
CA SER A 78 -18.48 12.63 6.52
C SER A 78 -19.76 11.93 7.00
N ALA A 79 -20.44 11.20 6.12
CA ALA A 79 -21.69 10.54 6.46
C ALA A 79 -21.54 9.20 7.19
N ILE A 80 -20.33 8.77 7.46
CA ILE A 80 -20.04 7.52 8.16
C ILE A 80 -19.90 7.84 9.65
N ASP A 81 -20.72 7.21 10.49
CA ASP A 81 -20.86 7.57 11.91
C ASP A 81 -19.74 7.02 12.80
N ALA A 82 -19.05 5.97 12.41
CA ALA A 82 -18.06 5.32 13.25
C ALA A 82 -16.68 5.27 12.58
N PRO A 83 -15.60 5.52 13.34
CA PRO A 83 -14.24 5.31 12.84
C PRO A 83 -14.03 3.86 12.42
N ILE A 84 -13.13 3.67 11.46
CA ILE A 84 -12.75 2.34 10.98
C ILE A 84 -11.32 2.02 11.40
N GLN A 85 -10.96 0.76 11.25
CA GLN A 85 -9.58 0.31 11.38
C GLN A 85 -9.18 -0.39 10.09
N PHE A 86 -8.00 -0.07 9.60
CA PHE A 86 -7.43 -0.74 8.45
C PHE A 86 -5.92 -0.86 8.62
N ALA A 87 -5.31 -1.73 7.83
CA ALA A 87 -3.87 -1.94 7.87
C ALA A 87 -3.26 -1.53 6.54
N ILE A 88 -2.07 -0.96 6.61
CA ILE A 88 -1.23 -0.70 5.44
C ILE A 88 0.04 -1.52 5.57
N ARG A 89 0.59 -1.95 4.44
CA ARG A 89 1.86 -2.64 4.39
C ARG A 89 2.87 -1.76 3.70
N MET A 90 3.94 -1.45 4.41
CA MET A 90 5.04 -0.68 3.84
C MET A 90 5.89 -1.57 2.94
N ALA A 91 6.43 -1.00 1.88
CA ALA A 91 7.21 -1.74 0.90
C ALA A 91 8.48 -2.36 1.48
N SER A 92 9.07 -1.73 2.50
CA SER A 92 10.29 -2.20 3.13
C SER A 92 10.39 -1.68 4.55
N ARG A 93 11.31 -2.26 5.32
CA ARG A 93 11.63 -1.78 6.67
C ARG A 93 12.13 -0.34 6.64
N TYR A 94 12.91 0.01 5.61
CA TYR A 94 13.40 1.38 5.45
C TYR A 94 12.22 2.36 5.31
N GLN A 95 11.23 2.03 4.53
CA GLN A 95 10.04 2.86 4.35
C GLN A 95 9.25 3.01 5.66
N SER A 96 9.13 1.93 6.42
CA SER A 96 8.51 1.97 7.74
C SER A 96 9.25 2.91 8.69
N GLU A 97 10.57 2.83 8.72
CA GLU A 97 11.40 3.70 9.58
C GLU A 97 11.24 5.17 9.19
N GLN A 98 11.18 5.47 7.90
CA GLN A 98 10.94 6.84 7.43
C GLN A 98 9.57 7.35 7.85
N LEU A 99 8.56 6.50 7.78
CA LEU A 99 7.21 6.83 8.21
C LEU A 99 7.18 7.13 9.72
N TYR A 100 7.80 6.28 10.54
CA TYR A 100 7.88 6.50 11.98
C TYR A 100 8.60 7.79 12.34
N ARG A 101 9.63 8.15 11.59
CA ARG A 101 10.34 9.44 11.78
C ARG A 101 9.41 10.62 11.50
N ARG A 102 8.61 10.54 10.43
CA ARG A 102 7.64 11.59 10.11
C ARG A 102 6.62 11.77 11.22
N PHE A 103 6.14 10.65 11.79
CA PHE A 103 5.23 10.71 12.94
C PHE A 103 5.90 11.38 14.14
N ALA A 104 7.12 10.99 14.46
CA ALA A 104 7.87 11.55 15.59
C ALA A 104 8.11 13.05 15.41
N ASP A 105 8.48 13.49 14.22
CA ASP A 105 8.72 14.89 13.91
C ASP A 105 7.47 15.75 14.10
N ARG A 106 6.31 15.17 13.99
CA ARG A 106 5.03 15.85 14.16
C ARG A 106 4.40 15.63 15.52
N GLY A 107 5.10 14.94 16.42
CA GLY A 107 4.58 14.64 17.74
C GLY A 107 3.42 13.65 17.74
N ILE A 108 3.29 12.84 16.70
CA ILE A 108 2.24 11.83 16.59
C ILE A 108 2.73 10.56 17.26
N VAL A 109 1.94 10.07 18.21
CA VAL A 109 2.26 8.85 18.96
C VAL A 109 1.79 7.63 18.16
N VAL A 110 2.72 6.65 18.00
CA VAL A 110 2.40 5.35 17.42
C VAL A 110 2.46 4.33 18.54
N ASP A 111 1.36 3.62 18.77
CA ASP A 111 1.24 2.64 19.83
C ASP A 111 0.98 1.26 19.21
N ASP A 112 1.90 0.31 19.45
CA ASP A 112 1.82 -1.05 18.93
C ASP A 112 1.59 -1.09 17.41
N ALA A 113 2.37 -0.28 16.69
CA ALA A 113 2.30 -0.13 15.24
C ALA A 113 0.93 0.39 14.73
N VAL A 114 0.16 1.05 15.59
CA VAL A 114 -1.11 1.68 15.24
C VAL A 114 -1.01 3.18 15.42
N VAL A 115 -1.41 3.93 14.40
CA VAL A 115 -1.53 5.38 14.45
C VAL A 115 -3.00 5.75 14.28
N VAL A 116 -3.42 6.82 14.94
CA VAL A 116 -4.79 7.34 14.85
C VAL A 116 -4.78 8.59 14.01
N ASP A 117 -5.63 8.64 12.98
CA ASP A 117 -5.74 9.80 12.11
C ASP A 117 -6.57 10.91 12.78
N PRO A 118 -6.67 12.11 12.19
CA PRO A 118 -7.41 13.22 12.79
C PRO A 118 -8.90 12.97 13.03
N SER A 119 -9.48 11.96 12.40
CA SER A 119 -10.89 11.60 12.56
C SER A 119 -11.10 10.39 13.45
N GLY A 120 -10.03 9.87 14.05
CA GLY A 120 -10.13 8.74 14.99
C GLY A 120 -10.03 7.37 14.35
N ASN A 121 -9.79 7.28 13.04
CA ASN A 121 -9.57 5.99 12.40
C ASN A 121 -8.21 5.42 12.80
N ARG A 122 -8.14 4.12 12.96
CA ARG A 122 -6.92 3.43 13.38
C ARG A 122 -6.24 2.80 12.17
N VAL A 123 -4.99 3.17 11.96
CA VAL A 123 -4.17 2.66 10.86
C VAL A 123 -3.08 1.79 11.44
N GLN A 124 -3.13 0.50 11.15
CA GLN A 124 -2.08 -0.43 11.54
C GLN A 124 -1.01 -0.47 10.47
N ILE A 125 0.24 -0.34 10.90
CA ILE A 125 1.38 -0.30 9.98
C ILE A 125 2.11 -1.62 10.05
N THR A 126 2.24 -2.28 8.91
CA THR A 126 3.02 -3.51 8.79
C THR A 126 4.11 -3.31 7.75
N ASP A 127 5.16 -4.08 7.82
CA ASP A 127 6.18 -4.07 6.79
C ASP A 127 6.40 -5.47 6.23
N ASN A 128 7.11 -5.51 5.12
CA ASN A 128 7.36 -6.74 4.40
C ASN A 128 8.65 -7.35 4.94
N ARG A 129 8.53 -8.23 5.92
CA ARG A 129 9.66 -8.94 6.52
C ARG A 129 9.84 -10.33 5.95
#